data_e95ed97e7db7a6ec78ba2db7c11f380a
#
_entry.id   e95ed97e7db7a6ec78ba2db7c11f380a
#
_cell.length_a   1.000
_cell.length_b   1.000
_cell.length_c   1.000
_cell.angle_alpha   90.00
_cell.angle_beta   90.00
_cell.angle_gamma   90.00
#
_symmetry.space_group_name_H-M   'P 1'
#
loop_
_entity.id
_entity.type
_entity.pdbx_description
1 polymer ?
#
loop_
_entity_poly.entity_id
_entity_poly.type
_entity_poly.pdbx_seq_one_letter_code
_entity_poly.pdbx_strand_id
1 'polypeptide(L)'
;MRLDLNYGRDSYPLELRDDWDVTVIRKPAMPLQPDPSLAVRNALAQPVGASSLANEARGLKSACILICDITRPVPNGLLLPEIVRQLLDAGMNPDDITVLVATGLHRPNEGAELEELVGDPWVLKTVRVVNHFARDDAAHVDLGRTPRGTPVKLDRRFVDADLKIATGLVEPHFMAGYSGGRKVIAPGVAHRDTITTFHSARFMAHPKADNCILEGNPLHEEQLEIVRMLGHMLAVNTVIDEHRRLSFVNYGEIIASHLQAVEFTQRYARVPVGRRFKTVVTSAAGYPLDKTYYQTVKGMVGPVDIL
;
A
#
# COMPACT_ATOMS: atom_id res chain seq x y z
N MET A 1 17.87 23.76 20.74
CA MET A 1 17.07 23.62 19.50
C MET A 1 15.82 22.81 19.78
N ARG A 2 14.64 23.19 19.22
CA ARG A 2 13.37 22.45 19.37
C ARG A 2 12.92 21.88 18.04
N LEU A 3 12.44 20.63 18.04
CA LEU A 3 11.85 19.96 16.92
C LEU A 3 10.50 19.37 17.34
N ASP A 4 9.49 19.45 16.47
CA ASP A 4 8.19 18.80 16.69
C ASP A 4 8.16 17.49 15.89
N LEU A 5 7.99 16.37 16.60
CA LEU A 5 7.89 15.02 16.03
C LEU A 5 6.41 14.62 15.92
N ASN A 6 6.00 14.03 14.80
CA ASN A 6 4.64 13.48 14.67
C ASN A 6 4.42 12.38 15.71
N TYR A 7 3.34 12.49 16.50
CA TYR A 7 2.96 11.55 17.56
C TYR A 7 1.43 11.49 17.67
N GLY A 8 0.83 10.34 17.44
CA GLY A 8 -0.61 10.22 17.35
C GLY A 8 -1.17 11.17 16.28
N ARG A 9 -2.23 11.88 16.63
CA ARG A 9 -2.85 12.92 15.76
C ARG A 9 -2.23 14.31 15.95
N ASP A 10 -1.27 14.43 16.86
CA ASP A 10 -0.61 15.67 17.25
C ASP A 10 0.89 15.62 17.01
N SER A 11 1.65 16.48 17.70
CA SER A 11 3.10 16.48 17.72
C SER A 11 3.65 16.37 19.15
N TYR A 12 4.82 15.79 19.27
CA TYR A 12 5.59 15.75 20.50
C TYR A 12 6.81 16.67 20.38
N PRO A 13 6.94 17.72 21.23
CA PRO A 13 8.09 18.60 21.18
C PRO A 13 9.33 17.89 21.74
N LEU A 14 10.37 17.81 20.93
CA LEU A 14 11.69 17.34 21.31
C LEU A 14 12.63 18.54 21.51
N GLU A 15 13.08 18.72 22.74
CA GLU A 15 14.07 19.72 23.06
C GLU A 15 15.48 19.11 23.07
N LEU A 16 16.36 19.62 22.25
CA LEU A 16 17.75 19.21 22.13
C LEU A 16 18.67 20.29 22.70
N ARG A 17 19.69 19.86 23.41
CA ARG A 17 20.66 20.77 24.01
C ARG A 17 21.45 21.50 22.91
N ASP A 18 21.79 22.75 23.17
CA ASP A 18 22.50 23.60 22.20
C ASP A 18 23.97 23.22 22.04
N ASP A 19 24.55 22.46 23.03
CA ASP A 19 25.92 21.94 22.99
C ASP A 19 26.06 20.60 22.25
N TRP A 20 24.99 20.06 21.71
CA TRP A 20 25.02 18.83 20.91
C TRP A 20 25.29 19.12 19.42
N ASP A 21 26.13 18.26 18.80
CA ASP A 21 26.27 18.23 17.33
C ASP A 21 25.05 17.50 16.72
N VAL A 22 24.04 18.27 16.31
CA VAL A 22 22.77 17.75 15.81
C VAL A 22 22.67 17.91 14.31
N THR A 23 22.43 16.80 13.62
CA THR A 23 22.07 16.79 12.20
C THR A 23 20.61 16.40 12.04
N VAL A 24 19.79 17.28 11.48
CA VAL A 24 18.40 17.00 11.17
C VAL A 24 18.31 16.48 9.74
N ILE A 25 18.00 15.19 9.60
CA ILE A 25 17.84 14.54 8.30
C ILE A 25 16.40 14.69 7.85
N ARG A 26 16.18 15.28 6.69
CA ARG A 26 14.87 15.47 6.07
C ARG A 26 14.91 14.98 4.62
N LYS A 27 13.85 14.33 4.18
CA LYS A 27 13.69 14.02 2.75
C LYS A 27 13.49 15.33 1.95
N PRO A 28 13.86 15.37 0.67
CA PRO A 28 13.51 16.48 -0.22
C PRO A 28 11.98 16.66 -0.28
N ALA A 29 11.55 17.92 -0.44
CA ALA A 29 10.13 18.22 -0.64
C ALA A 29 9.61 17.53 -1.90
N MET A 30 8.49 16.83 -1.78
CA MET A 30 7.82 16.20 -2.92
C MET A 30 6.98 17.23 -3.67
N PRO A 31 6.85 17.14 -5.01
CA PRO A 31 5.89 17.92 -5.76
C PRO A 31 4.47 17.55 -5.31
N LEU A 32 3.56 18.50 -5.31
CA LEU A 32 2.16 18.27 -4.96
C LEU A 32 1.30 18.30 -6.22
N GLN A 33 0.23 17.50 -6.22
CA GLN A 33 -0.79 17.59 -7.24
C GLN A 33 -1.68 18.82 -6.96
N PRO A 34 -1.73 19.81 -7.85
CA PRO A 34 -2.52 21.03 -7.61
C PRO A 34 -4.02 20.76 -7.50
N ASP A 35 -4.52 19.81 -8.30
CA ASP A 35 -5.88 19.29 -8.24
C ASP A 35 -5.79 17.75 -8.13
N PRO A 36 -5.86 17.21 -6.91
CA PRO A 36 -5.77 15.77 -6.68
C PRO A 36 -6.85 14.96 -7.38
N SER A 37 -8.09 15.47 -7.47
CA SER A 37 -9.20 14.78 -8.13
C SER A 37 -8.98 14.70 -9.64
N LEU A 38 -8.52 15.78 -10.25
CA LEU A 38 -8.15 15.78 -11.66
C LEU A 38 -6.96 14.84 -11.93
N ALA A 39 -5.97 14.80 -11.03
CA ALA A 39 -4.84 13.90 -11.15
C ALA A 39 -5.26 12.42 -11.16
N VAL A 40 -6.21 12.03 -10.30
CA VAL A 40 -6.77 10.67 -10.29
C VAL A 40 -7.51 10.37 -11.60
N ARG A 41 -8.40 11.27 -12.06
CA ARG A 41 -9.11 11.09 -13.35
C ARG A 41 -8.14 10.93 -14.51
N ASN A 42 -7.12 11.77 -14.57
CA ASN A 42 -6.09 11.69 -15.62
C ASN A 42 -5.31 10.37 -15.56
N ALA A 43 -4.95 9.91 -14.36
CA ALA A 43 -4.27 8.63 -14.20
C ALA A 43 -5.13 7.46 -14.72
N LEU A 44 -6.43 7.42 -14.40
CA LEU A 44 -7.35 6.38 -14.89
C LEU A 44 -7.58 6.43 -16.40
N ALA A 45 -7.44 7.60 -17.02
CA ALA A 45 -7.56 7.80 -18.46
C ALA A 45 -6.25 7.55 -19.24
N GLN A 46 -5.09 7.67 -18.57
CA GLN A 46 -3.76 7.54 -19.16
C GLN A 46 -2.95 6.44 -18.47
N PRO A 47 -3.30 5.17 -18.68
CA PRO A 47 -2.74 4.04 -17.96
C PRO A 47 -1.30 3.72 -18.37
N VAL A 48 -0.59 3.04 -17.48
CA VAL A 48 0.73 2.46 -17.71
C VAL A 48 0.59 0.98 -18.04
N GLY A 49 0.89 0.58 -19.25
CA GLY A 49 0.88 -0.83 -19.67
C GLY A 49 -0.50 -1.51 -19.66
N ALA A 50 -1.58 -0.74 -19.73
CA ALA A 50 -2.96 -1.23 -19.76
C ALA A 50 -3.84 -0.30 -20.62
N SER A 51 -5.13 -0.59 -20.72
CA SER A 51 -6.15 0.32 -21.25
C SER A 51 -6.68 1.25 -20.14
N SER A 52 -7.41 2.32 -20.54
CA SER A 52 -8.13 3.15 -19.55
C SER A 52 -9.11 2.31 -18.74
N LEU A 53 -9.38 2.69 -17.48
CA LEU A 53 -10.28 1.93 -16.60
C LEU A 53 -11.65 1.71 -17.26
N ALA A 54 -12.20 2.71 -17.91
CA ALA A 54 -13.46 2.61 -18.64
C ALA A 54 -13.43 1.55 -19.76
N ASN A 55 -12.29 1.37 -20.43
CA ASN A 55 -12.13 0.33 -21.45
C ASN A 55 -11.92 -1.05 -20.83
N GLU A 56 -11.12 -1.17 -19.76
CA GLU A 56 -10.92 -2.42 -19.02
C GLU A 56 -12.22 -2.94 -18.42
N ALA A 57 -13.11 -2.06 -17.96
CA ALA A 57 -14.38 -2.44 -17.36
C ALA A 57 -15.47 -2.85 -18.38
N ARG A 58 -15.25 -2.51 -19.66
CA ARG A 58 -16.31 -2.70 -20.68
C ARG A 58 -16.68 -4.16 -20.89
N GLY A 59 -17.95 -4.48 -20.67
CA GLY A 59 -18.52 -5.84 -20.86
C GLY A 59 -18.22 -6.81 -19.73
N LEU A 60 -17.46 -6.41 -18.72
CA LEU A 60 -17.24 -7.18 -17.50
C LEU A 60 -18.44 -7.01 -16.56
N LYS A 61 -18.70 -8.03 -15.74
CA LYS A 61 -19.89 -8.09 -14.88
C LYS A 61 -19.57 -7.75 -13.43
N SER A 62 -18.35 -8.02 -12.97
CA SER A 62 -17.98 -7.87 -11.58
C SER A 62 -16.60 -7.22 -11.41
N ALA A 63 -16.43 -6.48 -10.31
CA ALA A 63 -15.14 -5.90 -9.93
C ALA A 63 -14.85 -6.08 -8.44
N CYS A 64 -13.59 -6.35 -8.12
CA CYS A 64 -13.09 -6.28 -6.76
C CYS A 64 -11.95 -5.26 -6.66
N ILE A 65 -12.17 -4.25 -5.82
CA ILE A 65 -11.23 -3.16 -5.55
C ILE A 65 -10.60 -3.41 -4.18
N LEU A 66 -9.29 -3.70 -4.15
CA LEU A 66 -8.55 -3.82 -2.90
C LEU A 66 -8.16 -2.45 -2.39
N ILE A 67 -8.40 -2.19 -1.11
CA ILE A 67 -7.87 -1.04 -0.37
C ILE A 67 -7.03 -1.52 0.81
N CYS A 68 -5.98 -0.78 1.18
CA CYS A 68 -5.24 -1.09 2.40
C CYS A 68 -6.12 -0.86 3.64
N ASP A 69 -5.79 -1.51 4.75
CA ASP A 69 -6.41 -1.24 6.05
C ASP A 69 -6.01 0.12 6.62
N ILE A 70 -6.61 0.52 7.74
CA ILE A 70 -6.40 1.84 8.38
C ILE A 70 -4.93 2.11 8.75
N THR A 71 -4.07 1.10 8.82
CA THR A 71 -2.64 1.30 9.12
C THR A 71 -1.85 1.92 7.97
N ARG A 72 -2.49 2.17 6.82
CA ARG A 72 -1.89 2.86 5.67
C ARG A 72 -2.72 4.07 5.29
N PRO A 73 -2.14 5.26 5.25
CA PRO A 73 -2.85 6.49 4.91
C PRO A 73 -3.06 6.65 3.39
N VAL A 74 -3.66 5.64 2.75
CA VAL A 74 -4.07 5.73 1.35
C VAL A 74 -5.23 6.73 1.24
N PRO A 75 -5.21 7.67 0.30
CA PRO A 75 -6.29 8.64 0.14
C PRO A 75 -7.52 8.02 -0.55
N ASN A 76 -8.14 7.01 0.09
CA ASN A 76 -9.24 6.23 -0.47
C ASN A 76 -10.45 7.09 -0.84
N GLY A 77 -10.79 8.12 -0.03
CA GLY A 77 -11.87 9.05 -0.33
C GLY A 77 -11.67 9.88 -1.60
N LEU A 78 -10.42 9.92 -2.10
CA LEU A 78 -10.08 10.55 -3.38
C LEU A 78 -10.12 9.52 -4.54
N LEU A 79 -9.70 8.28 -4.29
CA LEU A 79 -9.57 7.25 -5.32
C LEU A 79 -10.89 6.54 -5.60
N LEU A 80 -11.57 6.06 -4.56
CA LEU A 80 -12.72 5.18 -4.69
C LEU A 80 -13.89 5.80 -5.45
N PRO A 81 -14.27 7.08 -5.21
CA PRO A 81 -15.37 7.69 -5.96
C PRO A 81 -15.13 7.71 -7.46
N GLU A 82 -13.91 8.02 -7.90
CA GLU A 82 -13.54 8.07 -9.31
C GLU A 82 -13.53 6.67 -9.95
N ILE A 83 -13.00 5.67 -9.23
CA ILE A 83 -12.98 4.28 -9.70
C ILE A 83 -14.40 3.75 -9.80
N VAL A 84 -15.20 3.88 -8.73
CA VAL A 84 -16.56 3.34 -8.70
C VAL A 84 -17.45 4.00 -9.76
N ARG A 85 -17.39 5.32 -9.96
CA ARG A 85 -18.15 5.99 -11.03
C ARG A 85 -17.82 5.43 -12.40
N GLN A 86 -16.55 5.23 -12.74
CA GLN A 86 -16.16 4.68 -14.04
C GLN A 86 -16.65 3.24 -14.24
N LEU A 87 -16.70 2.42 -13.18
CA LEU A 87 -17.25 1.07 -13.25
C LEU A 87 -18.77 1.10 -13.48
N LEU A 88 -19.50 1.95 -12.79
CA LEU A 88 -20.93 2.17 -12.97
C LEU A 88 -21.25 2.71 -14.37
N ASP A 89 -20.49 3.68 -14.85
CA ASP A 89 -20.62 4.27 -16.19
C ASP A 89 -20.32 3.25 -17.30
N ALA A 90 -19.45 2.25 -17.01
CA ALA A 90 -19.20 1.11 -17.90
C ALA A 90 -20.33 0.06 -17.89
N GLY A 91 -21.35 0.24 -17.03
CA GLY A 91 -22.54 -0.59 -16.97
C GLY A 91 -22.49 -1.71 -15.92
N MET A 92 -21.52 -1.71 -15.01
CA MET A 92 -21.52 -2.66 -13.89
C MET A 92 -22.65 -2.34 -12.89
N ASN A 93 -23.27 -3.40 -12.37
CA ASN A 93 -24.26 -3.25 -11.30
C ASN A 93 -23.52 -2.92 -9.97
N PRO A 94 -23.98 -1.95 -9.17
CA PRO A 94 -23.40 -1.65 -7.86
C PRO A 94 -23.21 -2.86 -6.95
N ASP A 95 -24.15 -3.81 -6.97
CA ASP A 95 -24.09 -5.03 -6.16
C ASP A 95 -22.96 -5.98 -6.57
N ASP A 96 -22.46 -5.86 -7.80
CA ASP A 96 -21.36 -6.66 -8.34
C ASP A 96 -19.99 -6.00 -8.17
N ILE A 97 -19.95 -4.80 -7.56
CA ILE A 97 -18.71 -4.10 -7.20
C ILE A 97 -18.43 -4.31 -5.72
N THR A 98 -17.29 -4.91 -5.42
CA THR A 98 -16.84 -5.11 -4.04
C THR A 98 -15.58 -4.30 -3.76
N VAL A 99 -15.60 -3.47 -2.72
CA VAL A 99 -14.40 -2.90 -2.10
C VAL A 99 -13.98 -3.84 -0.96
N LEU A 100 -12.80 -4.44 -1.09
CA LEU A 100 -12.28 -5.41 -0.13
C LEU A 100 -11.10 -4.81 0.63
N VAL A 101 -11.26 -4.66 1.95
CA VAL A 101 -10.19 -4.16 2.84
C VAL A 101 -9.14 -5.24 3.03
N ALA A 102 -7.94 -4.99 2.56
CA ALA A 102 -6.78 -5.89 2.59
C ALA A 102 -6.12 -5.88 3.98
N THR A 103 -6.74 -6.53 4.95
CA THR A 103 -6.34 -6.57 6.37
C THR A 103 -5.13 -7.46 6.63
N GLY A 104 -4.84 -8.43 5.75
CA GLY A 104 -3.88 -9.47 6.06
C GLY A 104 -4.22 -10.18 7.38
N LEU A 105 -3.26 -10.24 8.31
CA LEU A 105 -3.47 -10.79 9.67
C LEU A 105 -3.94 -9.74 10.70
N HIS A 106 -4.16 -8.48 10.29
CA HIS A 106 -4.67 -7.45 11.16
C HIS A 106 -6.16 -7.70 11.47
N ARG A 107 -6.69 -7.01 12.49
CA ARG A 107 -8.11 -7.00 12.79
C ARG A 107 -8.91 -6.28 11.69
N PRO A 108 -10.21 -6.56 11.56
CA PRO A 108 -11.07 -5.83 10.65
C PRO A 108 -11.17 -4.34 11.04
N ASN A 109 -11.49 -3.51 10.04
CA ASN A 109 -11.89 -2.12 10.23
C ASN A 109 -13.42 -2.04 10.23
N GLU A 110 -14.03 -1.50 11.28
CA GLU A 110 -15.48 -1.50 11.49
C GLU A 110 -15.97 -0.16 12.00
N GLY A 111 -17.28 0.12 11.83
CA GLY A 111 -17.91 1.35 12.31
C GLY A 111 -17.23 2.61 11.80
N ALA A 112 -17.01 3.58 12.69
CA ALA A 112 -16.40 4.86 12.36
C ALA A 112 -14.98 4.73 11.76
N GLU A 113 -14.24 3.66 12.09
CA GLU A 113 -12.92 3.41 11.51
C GLU A 113 -13.04 2.99 10.04
N LEU A 114 -14.05 2.22 9.68
CA LEU A 114 -14.33 1.87 8.27
C LEU A 114 -14.78 3.10 7.48
N GLU A 115 -15.58 3.97 8.09
CA GLU A 115 -15.99 5.23 7.50
C GLU A 115 -14.79 6.15 7.24
N GLU A 116 -13.89 6.29 8.23
CA GLU A 116 -12.64 7.04 8.08
C GLU A 116 -11.77 6.44 6.97
N LEU A 117 -11.65 5.10 6.91
CA LEU A 117 -10.84 4.39 5.95
C LEU A 117 -11.33 4.58 4.51
N VAL A 118 -12.62 4.46 4.27
CA VAL A 118 -13.23 4.63 2.94
C VAL A 118 -13.23 6.10 2.53
N GLY A 119 -13.49 7.00 3.48
CA GLY A 119 -13.38 8.44 3.34
C GLY A 119 -14.44 9.09 2.44
N ASP A 120 -15.43 8.30 1.97
CA ASP A 120 -16.54 8.80 1.14
C ASP A 120 -17.85 8.08 1.47
N PRO A 121 -18.87 8.77 1.98
CA PRO A 121 -20.15 8.18 2.35
C PRO A 121 -20.97 7.66 1.17
N TRP A 122 -20.76 8.21 -0.03
CA TRP A 122 -21.46 7.76 -1.23
C TRP A 122 -20.96 6.34 -1.63
N VAL A 123 -19.65 6.11 -1.58
CA VAL A 123 -19.06 4.78 -1.85
C VAL A 123 -19.64 3.73 -0.90
N LEU A 124 -19.69 4.02 0.41
CA LEU A 124 -20.24 3.12 1.44
C LEU A 124 -21.73 2.76 1.21
N LYS A 125 -22.50 3.67 0.59
CA LYS A 125 -23.92 3.46 0.28
C LYS A 125 -24.16 2.83 -1.08
N THR A 126 -23.19 2.92 -1.98
CA THR A 126 -23.37 2.53 -3.39
C THR A 126 -22.88 1.12 -3.66
N VAL A 127 -21.76 0.71 -3.05
CA VAL A 127 -21.15 -0.59 -3.31
C VAL A 127 -20.86 -1.34 -2.02
N ARG A 128 -20.66 -2.66 -2.14
CA ARG A 128 -20.36 -3.50 -0.98
C ARG A 128 -18.94 -3.25 -0.49
N VAL A 129 -18.76 -2.82 0.77
CA VAL A 129 -17.46 -2.68 1.43
C VAL A 129 -17.31 -3.74 2.52
N VAL A 130 -16.28 -4.58 2.44
CA VAL A 130 -16.10 -5.72 3.35
C VAL A 130 -14.63 -5.91 3.73
N ASN A 131 -14.40 -6.53 4.89
CA ASN A 131 -13.06 -6.89 5.33
C ASN A 131 -12.65 -8.28 4.83
N HIS A 132 -11.36 -8.45 4.58
CA HIS A 132 -10.71 -9.74 4.45
C HIS A 132 -10.47 -10.37 5.83
N PHE A 133 -10.49 -11.71 5.91
CA PHE A 133 -10.24 -12.49 7.12
C PHE A 133 -9.26 -13.64 6.82
N ALA A 134 -7.98 -13.41 7.04
CA ALA A 134 -6.89 -14.34 6.67
C ALA A 134 -6.98 -15.74 7.30
N ARG A 135 -7.81 -15.94 8.32
CA ARG A 135 -7.99 -17.22 9.06
C ARG A 135 -9.26 -17.97 8.69
N ASP A 136 -10.05 -17.43 7.76
CA ASP A 136 -11.26 -18.08 7.27
C ASP A 136 -10.91 -18.97 6.07
N ASP A 137 -10.73 -20.27 6.32
CA ASP A 137 -10.35 -21.23 5.28
C ASP A 137 -11.38 -21.28 4.14
N ALA A 138 -12.68 -21.10 4.42
CA ALA A 138 -13.75 -21.15 3.43
C ALA A 138 -13.78 -19.92 2.51
N ALA A 139 -13.25 -18.79 2.96
CA ALA A 139 -13.22 -17.55 2.18
C ALA A 139 -12.11 -17.53 1.12
N HIS A 140 -11.23 -18.53 1.06
CA HIS A 140 -10.07 -18.54 0.18
C HIS A 140 -10.16 -19.57 -0.93
N VAL A 141 -9.52 -19.26 -2.06
CA VAL A 141 -9.26 -20.17 -3.17
C VAL A 141 -7.79 -20.60 -3.07
N ASP A 142 -7.54 -21.90 -3.16
CA ASP A 142 -6.19 -22.48 -3.26
C ASP A 142 -5.77 -22.46 -4.73
N LEU A 143 -4.77 -21.65 -5.05
CA LEU A 143 -4.18 -21.53 -6.40
C LEU A 143 -2.94 -22.42 -6.58
N GLY A 144 -2.60 -23.24 -5.58
CA GLY A 144 -1.41 -24.09 -5.61
C GLY A 144 -0.22 -23.46 -4.91
N ARG A 145 0.98 -23.60 -5.48
CA ARG A 145 2.24 -23.14 -4.89
C ARG A 145 3.08 -22.38 -5.89
N THR A 146 3.81 -21.39 -5.39
CA THR A 146 4.89 -20.76 -6.15
C THR A 146 6.05 -21.74 -6.43
N PRO A 147 6.95 -21.43 -7.36
CA PRO A 147 8.17 -22.25 -7.58
C PRO A 147 9.05 -22.41 -6.33
N ARG A 148 8.99 -21.47 -5.39
CA ARG A 148 9.71 -21.56 -4.11
C ARG A 148 8.93 -22.30 -3.01
N GLY A 149 7.75 -22.82 -3.33
CA GLY A 149 6.94 -23.66 -2.45
C GLY A 149 5.99 -22.91 -1.52
N THR A 150 5.82 -21.58 -1.65
CA THR A 150 4.82 -20.84 -0.89
C THR A 150 3.42 -21.28 -1.32
N PRO A 151 2.55 -21.70 -0.39
CA PRO A 151 1.15 -21.97 -0.72
C PRO A 151 0.45 -20.66 -1.09
N VAL A 152 -0.32 -20.65 -2.17
CA VAL A 152 -1.02 -19.46 -2.64
C VAL A 152 -2.52 -19.63 -2.44
N LYS A 153 -3.02 -19.09 -1.34
CA LYS A 153 -4.44 -19.06 -1.02
C LYS A 153 -4.86 -17.59 -0.88
N LEU A 154 -5.82 -17.16 -1.70
CA LEU A 154 -6.26 -15.78 -1.77
C LEU A 154 -7.77 -15.68 -1.60
N ASP A 155 -8.24 -14.51 -1.13
CA ASP A 155 -9.67 -14.24 -0.92
C ASP A 155 -10.47 -14.47 -2.20
N ARG A 156 -11.50 -15.31 -2.09
CA ARG A 156 -12.34 -15.74 -3.21
C ARG A 156 -12.97 -14.56 -3.95
N ARG A 157 -13.40 -13.54 -3.22
CA ARG A 157 -14.06 -12.35 -3.80
C ARG A 157 -13.12 -11.59 -4.75
N PHE A 158 -11.83 -11.62 -4.48
CA PHE A 158 -10.82 -11.04 -5.37
C PHE A 158 -10.48 -11.97 -6.53
N VAL A 159 -10.29 -13.26 -6.25
CA VAL A 159 -9.91 -14.24 -7.29
C VAL A 159 -11.00 -14.37 -8.35
N ASP A 160 -12.26 -14.45 -7.93
CA ASP A 160 -13.40 -14.73 -8.81
C ASP A 160 -13.93 -13.49 -9.56
N ALA A 161 -13.52 -12.27 -9.16
CA ALA A 161 -13.93 -11.04 -9.86
C ALA A 161 -13.38 -10.99 -11.29
N ASP A 162 -14.21 -10.51 -12.24
CA ASP A 162 -13.79 -10.30 -13.64
C ASP A 162 -12.70 -9.21 -13.71
N LEU A 163 -12.90 -8.10 -13.00
CA LEU A 163 -11.97 -7.00 -12.93
C LEU A 163 -11.33 -6.90 -11.54
N LYS A 164 -10.01 -6.95 -11.50
CA LYS A 164 -9.21 -6.93 -10.27
C LYS A 164 -8.38 -5.66 -10.19
N ILE A 165 -8.64 -4.83 -9.20
CA ILE A 165 -7.96 -3.53 -9.01
C ILE A 165 -7.37 -3.49 -7.60
N ALA A 166 -6.07 -3.20 -7.49
CA ALA A 166 -5.41 -2.94 -6.22
C ALA A 166 -5.14 -1.45 -6.06
N THR A 167 -5.59 -0.83 -4.97
CA THR A 167 -5.18 0.54 -4.62
C THR A 167 -4.15 0.51 -3.50
N GLY A 168 -3.12 1.34 -3.57
CA GLY A 168 -2.08 1.28 -2.56
C GLY A 168 -1.19 2.51 -2.48
N LEU A 169 -0.52 2.63 -1.33
CA LEU A 169 0.51 3.60 -1.08
C LEU A 169 1.88 2.99 -1.40
N VAL A 170 2.69 3.69 -2.19
CA VAL A 170 4.05 3.28 -2.51
C VAL A 170 5.03 4.09 -1.67
N GLU A 171 5.67 3.41 -0.76
CA GLU A 171 6.67 3.93 0.18
C GLU A 171 7.76 2.87 0.44
N PRO A 172 8.95 3.22 0.93
CA PRO A 172 9.94 2.24 1.35
C PRO A 172 9.38 1.27 2.38
N HIS A 173 9.74 0.00 2.25
CA HIS A 173 9.27 -1.05 3.15
C HIS A 173 10.41 -1.92 3.64
N PHE A 174 10.58 -2.02 4.96
CA PHE A 174 11.73 -2.57 5.66
C PHE A 174 12.11 -4.02 5.29
N MET A 175 11.26 -4.80 4.63
CA MET A 175 11.59 -6.16 4.17
C MET A 175 11.18 -6.44 2.72
N ALA A 176 10.22 -5.72 2.13
CA ALA A 176 9.73 -5.99 0.78
C ALA A 176 10.20 -4.95 -0.26
N GLY A 177 11.16 -4.13 0.11
CA GLY A 177 11.68 -3.02 -0.68
C GLY A 177 10.71 -1.83 -0.71
N TYR A 178 9.53 -2.01 -1.29
CA TYR A 178 8.46 -1.01 -1.35
C TYR A 178 7.09 -1.63 -1.10
N SER A 179 6.16 -0.82 -0.57
CA SER A 179 4.73 -1.14 -0.43
C SER A 179 3.97 -0.91 -1.74
N GLY A 180 2.64 -1.04 -1.72
CA GLY A 180 1.77 -0.87 -2.89
C GLY A 180 1.80 -2.04 -3.87
N GLY A 181 1.03 -1.94 -4.94
CA GLY A 181 0.92 -2.93 -6.02
C GLY A 181 0.71 -4.36 -5.50
N ARG A 182 1.59 -5.28 -5.89
CA ARG A 182 1.56 -6.69 -5.48
C ARG A 182 1.41 -6.93 -3.96
N LYS A 183 1.87 -5.98 -3.13
CA LYS A 183 1.81 -6.14 -1.67
C LYS A 183 0.41 -5.98 -1.10
N VAL A 184 -0.47 -5.29 -1.78
CA VAL A 184 -1.89 -5.19 -1.40
C VAL A 184 -2.60 -6.54 -1.58
N ILE A 185 -2.10 -7.38 -2.49
CA ILE A 185 -2.62 -8.73 -2.73
C ILE A 185 -2.01 -9.72 -1.72
N ALA A 186 -0.70 -9.82 -1.66
CA ALA A 186 0.01 -10.67 -0.72
C ALA A 186 1.01 -9.84 0.10
N PRO A 187 0.73 -9.63 1.40
CA PRO A 187 -0.16 -10.37 2.31
C PRO A 187 -1.63 -9.89 2.37
N GLY A 188 -2.01 -8.80 1.73
CA GLY A 188 -3.23 -8.05 2.03
C GLY A 188 -4.53 -8.87 2.02
N VAL A 189 -4.74 -9.72 1.02
CA VAL A 189 -5.91 -10.60 0.91
C VAL A 189 -5.54 -12.09 0.84
N ALA A 190 -4.36 -12.42 1.39
CA ALA A 190 -3.87 -13.77 1.43
C ALA A 190 -4.27 -14.49 2.73
N HIS A 191 -4.44 -15.82 2.63
CA HIS A 191 -4.63 -16.70 3.77
C HIS A 191 -3.40 -16.70 4.69
N ARG A 192 -3.61 -16.97 5.99
CA ARG A 192 -2.54 -17.03 7.01
C ARG A 192 -1.36 -17.91 6.59
N ASP A 193 -1.61 -19.07 5.96
CA ASP A 193 -0.55 -20.00 5.54
C ASP A 193 0.37 -19.37 4.48
N THR A 194 -0.21 -18.62 3.53
CA THR A 194 0.53 -17.85 2.55
C THR A 194 1.35 -16.77 3.24
N ILE A 195 0.71 -15.98 4.13
CA ILE A 195 1.37 -14.88 4.83
C ILE A 195 2.53 -15.37 5.69
N THR A 196 2.32 -16.40 6.53
CA THR A 196 3.35 -16.89 7.44
C THR A 196 4.54 -17.50 6.72
N THR A 197 4.33 -18.04 5.53
CA THR A 197 5.42 -18.63 4.74
C THR A 197 6.44 -17.56 4.32
N PHE A 198 6.02 -16.46 3.69
CA PHE A 198 6.99 -15.45 3.29
C PHE A 198 7.31 -14.40 4.38
N HIS A 199 6.71 -14.52 5.57
CA HIS A 199 7.16 -13.85 6.79
C HIS A 199 8.02 -14.76 7.67
N SER A 200 8.47 -15.91 7.16
CA SER A 200 9.38 -16.80 7.88
C SER A 200 10.83 -16.28 7.86
N ALA A 201 11.66 -16.78 8.79
CA ALA A 201 13.09 -16.45 8.85
C ALA A 201 13.81 -16.68 7.52
N ARG A 202 13.40 -17.71 6.76
CA ARG A 202 13.95 -18.02 5.43
C ARG A 202 13.89 -16.82 4.47
N PHE A 203 12.82 -16.06 4.48
CA PHE A 203 12.66 -14.88 3.64
C PHE A 203 13.22 -13.61 4.30
N MET A 204 12.90 -13.41 5.58
CA MET A 204 13.22 -12.17 6.28
C MET A 204 14.69 -12.00 6.64
N ALA A 205 15.44 -13.10 6.81
CA ALA A 205 16.88 -13.06 7.09
C ALA A 205 17.74 -12.90 5.83
N HIS A 206 17.13 -12.84 4.64
CA HIS A 206 17.88 -12.66 3.40
C HIS A 206 18.43 -11.23 3.32
N PRO A 207 19.73 -11.03 2.97
CA PRO A 207 20.36 -9.70 2.98
C PRO A 207 19.71 -8.68 2.05
N LYS A 208 18.97 -9.14 1.04
CA LYS A 208 18.19 -8.25 0.15
C LYS A 208 16.74 -8.04 0.60
N ALA A 209 16.29 -8.66 1.69
CA ALA A 209 14.97 -8.40 2.28
C ALA A 209 15.01 -7.10 3.10
N ASP A 210 15.18 -5.97 2.43
CA ASP A 210 15.46 -4.69 3.05
C ASP A 210 14.78 -3.52 2.31
N ASN A 211 14.84 -2.34 2.95
CA ASN A 211 14.31 -1.09 2.41
C ASN A 211 14.87 -0.78 1.02
N CYS A 212 14.00 -0.32 0.15
CA CYS A 212 14.37 0.17 -1.18
C CYS A 212 15.07 -0.83 -2.10
N ILE A 213 15.08 -2.13 -1.77
CA ILE A 213 15.64 -3.20 -2.59
C ILE A 213 14.52 -4.03 -3.21
N LEU A 214 14.40 -4.02 -4.54
CA LEU A 214 13.49 -4.89 -5.28
C LEU A 214 14.24 -6.04 -5.95
N GLU A 215 15.33 -5.75 -6.66
CA GLU A 215 16.09 -6.75 -7.40
C GLU A 215 16.76 -7.78 -6.47
N GLY A 216 16.36 -9.05 -6.62
CA GLY A 216 16.80 -10.14 -5.78
C GLY A 216 16.24 -10.14 -4.36
N ASN A 217 15.26 -9.28 -4.07
CA ASN A 217 14.52 -9.33 -2.82
C ASN A 217 13.52 -10.49 -2.85
N PRO A 218 13.70 -11.54 -2.01
CA PRO A 218 12.90 -12.75 -2.10
C PRO A 218 11.42 -12.53 -1.79
N LEU A 219 11.07 -11.54 -0.96
CA LEU A 219 9.66 -11.22 -0.68
C LEU A 219 9.02 -10.54 -1.89
N HIS A 220 9.73 -9.62 -2.53
CA HIS A 220 9.25 -8.98 -3.74
C HIS A 220 9.02 -9.98 -4.87
N GLU A 221 10.00 -10.84 -5.12
CA GLU A 221 9.92 -11.84 -6.17
C GLU A 221 8.79 -12.84 -5.92
N GLU A 222 8.61 -13.30 -4.68
CA GLU A 222 7.53 -14.19 -4.29
C GLU A 222 6.15 -13.56 -4.50
N GLN A 223 6.00 -12.28 -4.15
CA GLN A 223 4.78 -11.53 -4.40
C GLN A 223 4.51 -11.36 -5.90
N LEU A 224 5.53 -11.20 -6.73
CA LEU A 224 5.38 -11.16 -8.19
C LEU A 224 4.92 -12.52 -8.75
N GLU A 225 5.44 -13.65 -8.24
CA GLU A 225 4.95 -14.97 -8.65
C GLU A 225 3.46 -15.14 -8.33
N ILE A 226 3.02 -14.72 -7.13
CA ILE A 226 1.60 -14.75 -6.76
C ILE A 226 0.75 -13.91 -7.72
N VAL A 227 1.21 -12.71 -8.07
CA VAL A 227 0.53 -11.82 -9.04
C VAL A 227 0.42 -12.51 -10.42
N ARG A 228 1.49 -13.14 -10.91
CA ARG A 228 1.49 -13.84 -12.20
C ARG A 228 0.49 -15.00 -12.24
N MET A 229 0.27 -15.69 -11.12
CA MET A 229 -0.73 -16.76 -11.01
C MET A 229 -2.17 -16.25 -11.15
N LEU A 230 -2.43 -14.98 -10.86
CA LEU A 230 -3.74 -14.34 -10.99
C LEU A 230 -4.03 -13.78 -12.39
N GLY A 231 -3.01 -13.64 -13.23
CA GLY A 231 -3.13 -13.11 -14.58
C GLY A 231 -3.24 -11.59 -14.64
N HIS A 232 -4.10 -11.08 -15.53
CA HIS A 232 -4.25 -9.63 -15.75
C HIS A 232 -4.88 -8.93 -14.55
N MET A 233 -4.21 -7.93 -14.04
CA MET A 233 -4.66 -7.10 -12.91
C MET A 233 -4.17 -5.67 -13.03
N LEU A 234 -4.89 -4.78 -12.40
CA LEU A 234 -4.67 -3.35 -12.44
C LEU A 234 -4.31 -2.82 -11.05
N ALA A 235 -3.54 -1.76 -11.02
CA ALA A 235 -3.27 -1.04 -9.77
C ALA A 235 -3.43 0.47 -9.94
N VAL A 236 -3.92 1.11 -8.87
CA VAL A 236 -3.82 2.55 -8.66
C VAL A 236 -2.80 2.76 -7.55
N ASN A 237 -1.67 3.36 -7.87
CA ASN A 237 -0.61 3.61 -6.90
C ASN A 237 -0.57 5.08 -6.56
N THR A 238 -0.44 5.38 -5.26
CA THR A 238 -0.30 6.74 -4.75
C THR A 238 1.01 6.92 -4.01
N VAL A 239 1.56 8.12 -4.05
CA VAL A 239 2.64 8.57 -3.16
C VAL A 239 2.18 9.87 -2.51
N ILE A 240 2.37 10.00 -1.22
CA ILE A 240 1.99 11.17 -0.42
C ILE A 240 3.23 11.76 0.27
N ASP A 241 3.15 13.05 0.58
CA ASP A 241 4.17 13.71 1.40
C ASP A 241 3.97 13.45 2.90
N GLU A 242 4.80 14.04 3.76
CA GLU A 242 4.72 13.95 5.22
C GLU A 242 3.44 14.57 5.82
N HIS A 243 2.76 15.40 5.05
CA HIS A 243 1.47 16.02 5.41
C HIS A 243 0.27 15.28 4.79
N ARG A 244 0.51 14.07 4.19
CA ARG A 244 -0.48 13.22 3.52
C ARG A 244 -1.14 13.87 2.29
N ARG A 245 -0.49 14.84 1.69
CA ARG A 245 -0.95 15.44 0.44
C ARG A 245 -0.47 14.61 -0.74
N LEU A 246 -1.33 14.46 -1.75
CA LEU A 246 -1.02 13.64 -2.92
C LEU A 246 0.14 14.27 -3.71
N SER A 247 1.22 13.50 -3.87
CA SER A 247 2.41 13.88 -4.63
C SER A 247 2.45 13.21 -6.00
N PHE A 248 1.99 11.97 -6.06
CA PHE A 248 1.96 11.18 -7.28
C PHE A 248 0.78 10.21 -7.27
N VAL A 249 0.19 10.01 -8.43
CA VAL A 249 -0.79 8.96 -8.69
C VAL A 249 -0.61 8.44 -10.12
N ASN A 250 -0.68 7.13 -10.29
CA ASN A 250 -0.81 6.48 -11.58
C ASN A 250 -1.76 5.30 -11.50
N TYR A 251 -2.13 4.80 -12.67
CA TYR A 251 -2.96 3.62 -12.86
C TYR A 251 -2.40 2.80 -14.02
N GLY A 252 -2.58 1.49 -13.99
CA GLY A 252 -2.22 0.62 -15.11
C GLY A 252 -2.02 -0.84 -14.70
N GLU A 253 -1.34 -1.60 -15.56
CA GLU A 253 -0.93 -2.96 -15.25
C GLU A 253 -0.14 -2.97 -13.93
N ILE A 254 -0.44 -3.93 -13.06
CA ILE A 254 -0.02 -3.90 -11.66
C ILE A 254 1.49 -3.82 -11.46
N ILE A 255 2.28 -4.48 -12.29
CA ILE A 255 3.75 -4.49 -12.16
C ILE A 255 4.33 -3.20 -12.76
N ALA A 256 3.93 -2.87 -13.98
CA ALA A 256 4.46 -1.70 -14.70
C ALA A 256 4.13 -0.39 -13.99
N SER A 257 2.88 -0.20 -13.56
CA SER A 257 2.45 0.99 -12.84
C SER A 257 3.11 1.11 -11.46
N HIS A 258 3.27 -0.03 -10.75
CA HIS A 258 3.97 -0.04 -9.47
C HIS A 258 5.45 0.34 -9.61
N LEU A 259 6.17 -0.18 -10.61
CA LEU A 259 7.57 0.17 -10.84
C LEU A 259 7.76 1.65 -11.14
N GLN A 260 6.85 2.26 -11.91
CA GLN A 260 6.87 3.70 -12.15
C GLN A 260 6.67 4.51 -10.86
N ALA A 261 5.75 4.08 -9.99
CA ALA A 261 5.53 4.72 -8.69
C ALA A 261 6.73 4.53 -7.75
N VAL A 262 7.42 3.38 -7.80
CA VAL A 262 8.67 3.14 -7.09
C VAL A 262 9.77 4.08 -7.57
N GLU A 263 9.93 4.25 -8.89
CA GLU A 263 10.92 5.18 -9.45
C GLU A 263 10.68 6.62 -8.96
N PHE A 264 9.42 7.06 -8.94
CA PHE A 264 9.09 8.36 -8.35
C PHE A 264 9.49 8.42 -6.87
N THR A 265 9.10 7.42 -6.07
CA THR A 265 9.38 7.37 -4.63
C THR A 265 10.87 7.39 -4.32
N GLN A 266 11.69 6.68 -5.09
CA GLN A 266 13.14 6.61 -4.89
C GLN A 266 13.83 7.98 -4.90
N ARG A 267 13.36 8.90 -5.75
CA ARG A 267 13.92 10.26 -5.88
C ARG A 267 13.82 11.07 -4.60
N TYR A 268 12.85 10.74 -3.72
CA TYR A 268 12.57 11.49 -2.50
C TYR A 268 12.83 10.70 -1.22
N ALA A 269 12.78 9.37 -1.29
CA ALA A 269 12.91 8.53 -0.10
C ALA A 269 14.36 8.18 0.26
N ARG A 270 15.29 8.23 -0.71
CA ARG A 270 16.71 7.96 -0.47
C ARG A 270 17.44 9.25 -0.18
N VAL A 271 17.87 9.43 1.07
CA VAL A 271 18.60 10.60 1.52
C VAL A 271 20.03 10.16 1.89
N PRO A 272 21.05 10.54 1.10
CA PRO A 272 22.45 10.27 1.47
C PRO A 272 22.85 11.10 2.69
N VAL A 273 23.39 10.46 3.72
CA VAL A 273 23.71 11.10 5.00
C VAL A 273 25.23 11.33 5.18
N GLY A 274 26.07 10.52 4.54
CA GLY A 274 27.51 10.69 4.49
C GLY A 274 28.29 10.32 5.77
N ARG A 275 27.63 10.06 6.90
CA ARG A 275 28.25 9.64 8.15
C ARG A 275 27.32 8.77 8.99
N ARG A 276 27.88 8.06 9.98
CA ARG A 276 27.14 7.40 11.06
C ARG A 276 27.07 8.29 12.30
N PHE A 277 26.09 8.00 13.16
CA PHE A 277 25.84 8.76 14.39
C PHE A 277 25.88 7.82 15.60
N LYS A 278 26.36 8.32 16.75
CA LYS A 278 26.32 7.58 18.02
C LYS A 278 24.91 7.44 18.58
N THR A 279 24.03 8.37 18.24
CA THR A 279 22.64 8.40 18.68
C THR A 279 21.77 8.89 17.54
N VAL A 280 20.68 8.17 17.29
CA VAL A 280 19.68 8.54 16.30
C VAL A 280 18.33 8.62 16.99
N VAL A 281 17.61 9.72 16.80
CA VAL A 281 16.24 9.90 17.26
C VAL A 281 15.33 9.84 16.04
N THR A 282 14.29 9.03 16.11
CA THR A 282 13.29 8.85 15.06
C THR A 282 11.88 8.77 15.64
N SER A 283 10.87 8.94 14.83
CA SER A 283 9.46 8.72 15.18
C SER A 283 8.82 7.71 14.25
N ALA A 284 7.66 7.21 14.63
CA ALA A 284 6.83 6.35 13.77
C ALA A 284 5.91 7.17 12.84
N ALA A 285 6.17 8.46 12.64
CA ALA A 285 5.46 9.38 11.76
C ALA A 285 3.99 9.68 12.14
N GLY A 286 3.58 9.38 13.36
CA GLY A 286 2.22 9.69 13.86
C GLY A 286 1.13 8.74 13.38
N TYR A 287 -0.13 9.06 13.71
CA TYR A 287 -1.30 8.27 13.32
C TYR A 287 -1.46 8.23 11.79
N PRO A 288 -1.81 7.09 11.18
CA PRO A 288 -2.10 5.79 11.81
C PRO A 288 -0.87 4.88 11.96
N LEU A 289 0.32 5.33 11.59
CA LEU A 289 1.55 4.52 11.55
C LEU A 289 2.06 4.14 12.94
N ASP A 290 1.76 4.94 13.96
CA ASP A 290 2.11 4.69 15.36
C ASP A 290 1.01 3.98 16.18
N LYS A 291 -0.09 3.54 15.53
CA LYS A 291 -1.25 2.95 16.19
C LYS A 291 -0.97 1.61 16.89
N THR A 292 0.01 0.87 16.41
CA THR A 292 0.38 -0.44 16.99
C THR A 292 1.88 -0.53 17.21
N TYR A 293 2.28 -1.30 18.22
CA TYR A 293 3.69 -1.58 18.51
C TYR A 293 4.44 -2.10 17.27
N TYR A 294 3.84 -3.03 16.52
CA TYR A 294 4.41 -3.57 15.30
C TYR A 294 4.72 -2.50 14.24
N GLN A 295 3.83 -1.54 14.07
CA GLN A 295 4.05 -0.44 13.12
C GLN A 295 5.11 0.55 13.63
N THR A 296 5.06 0.88 14.94
CA THR A 296 6.00 1.80 15.59
C THR A 296 7.45 1.33 15.47
N VAL A 297 7.72 0.02 15.65
CA VAL A 297 9.07 -0.57 15.52
C VAL A 297 9.67 -0.32 14.13
N LYS A 298 8.87 -0.19 13.08
CA LYS A 298 9.38 0.13 11.73
C LYS A 298 10.12 1.47 11.66
N GLY A 299 9.70 2.44 12.48
CA GLY A 299 10.41 3.72 12.62
C GLY A 299 11.83 3.56 13.15
N MET A 300 12.11 2.50 13.91
CA MET A 300 13.46 2.19 14.41
C MET A 300 14.33 1.50 13.36
N VAL A 301 13.73 0.76 12.43
CA VAL A 301 14.47 0.02 11.39
C VAL A 301 15.07 0.96 10.34
N GLY A 302 14.34 2.01 9.97
CA GLY A 302 14.77 2.94 8.92
C GLY A 302 16.17 3.56 9.14
N PRO A 303 16.51 4.01 10.36
CA PRO A 303 17.79 4.65 10.61
C PRO A 303 18.93 3.70 11.04
N VAL A 304 18.74 2.37 11.04
CA VAL A 304 19.78 1.42 11.51
C VAL A 304 21.10 1.57 10.78
N ASP A 305 21.08 1.84 9.48
CA ASP A 305 22.29 1.93 8.66
C ASP A 305 23.17 3.13 9.00
N ILE A 306 22.61 4.13 9.68
CA ILE A 306 23.33 5.35 10.08
C ILE A 306 23.66 5.40 11.58
N LEU A 307 23.34 4.36 12.33
CA LEU A 307 23.66 4.21 13.75
C LEU A 307 25.08 3.64 13.98
#